data_b9afa9d27773ad126345024dfd4aad46
#
_entry.id   b9afa9d27773ad126345024dfd4aad46
#
_cell.length_a   1.000
_cell.length_b   1.000
_cell.length_c   1.000
_cell.angle_alpha   90.00
_cell.angle_beta   90.00
_cell.angle_gamma   90.00
#
_symmetry.space_group_name_H-M   'P 1'
#
loop_
_entity.id
_entity.type
_entity.pdbx_description
1 polymer ?
#
loop_
_entity_poly.entity_id
_entity_poly.type
_entity_poly.pdbx_seq_one_letter_code
_entity_poly.pdbx_strand_id
1 'polypeptide(L)'
;MRYNTLLWLGLLCISFCACDKDENNNSNNFATGIVELPALRNGANDVFVTHYTTFNGQKVTSFSMEYDKSKKHSRWIAFRFDNQTKQQNVSRSDEPFDADPAIGSQYQRVQADFGKQGYDRGHLCASADRLYSREVNEQTFYYTNMSPQRNKFNTGIWLTLEGQVQSWGRSCTSSDTLYVVKGGTIDKEDQIRGYISNDRSKPIPRYYYMALLFKKGDSF
;
A
#
# COMPACT_ATOMS: atom_id res chain seq x y z
N MET A 1 6.42 -65.27 51.47
CA MET A 1 7.13 -64.61 50.35
C MET A 1 6.32 -63.34 49.98
N ARG A 2 6.91 -62.21 50.31
CA ARG A 2 6.24 -60.87 50.02
C ARG A 2 6.94 -60.26 48.81
N TYR A 3 6.24 -59.97 47.75
CA TYR A 3 6.73 -59.21 46.60
C TYR A 3 6.42 -57.73 46.80
N ASN A 4 7.50 -56.94 46.92
CA ASN A 4 7.42 -55.49 46.92
C ASN A 4 7.35 -54.99 45.47
N THR A 5 6.24 -54.32 45.12
CA THR A 5 6.09 -53.63 43.85
C THR A 5 6.54 -52.19 44.05
N LEU A 6 7.66 -51.79 43.44
CA LEU A 6 8.13 -50.39 43.35
C LEU A 6 7.33 -49.70 42.27
N LEU A 7 6.56 -48.69 42.66
CA LEU A 7 5.96 -47.71 41.73
C LEU A 7 7.02 -46.67 41.37
N TRP A 8 7.35 -46.57 40.10
CA TRP A 8 8.11 -45.46 39.55
C TRP A 8 7.13 -44.32 39.19
N LEU A 9 7.20 -43.20 39.94
CA LEU A 9 6.54 -41.96 39.57
C LEU A 9 7.44 -41.23 38.56
N GLY A 10 7.05 -41.23 37.29
CA GLY A 10 7.70 -40.41 36.26
C GLY A 10 7.27 -38.95 36.41
N LEU A 11 8.21 -38.11 36.83
CA LEU A 11 8.02 -36.66 36.88
C LEU A 11 8.11 -36.10 35.45
N LEU A 12 6.96 -35.75 34.86
CA LEU A 12 6.89 -35.09 33.58
C LEU A 12 7.18 -33.58 33.76
N CYS A 13 8.42 -33.16 33.53
CA CYS A 13 8.74 -31.73 33.45
C CYS A 13 8.17 -31.12 32.16
N ILE A 14 7.07 -30.41 32.29
CA ILE A 14 6.57 -29.56 31.22
C ILE A 14 7.36 -28.24 31.31
N SER A 15 8.34 -28.08 30.44
CA SER A 15 9.03 -26.80 30.23
C SER A 15 8.06 -25.84 29.51
N PHE A 16 7.48 -24.91 30.23
CA PHE A 16 6.84 -23.75 29.63
C PHE A 16 7.96 -22.87 29.08
N CYS A 17 8.11 -22.83 27.75
CA CYS A 17 8.88 -21.81 27.10
C CYS A 17 8.07 -20.51 27.22
N ALA A 18 8.44 -19.66 28.17
CA ALA A 18 7.96 -18.31 28.25
C ALA A 18 8.58 -17.55 27.08
N CYS A 19 7.78 -17.26 26.06
CA CYS A 19 8.14 -16.23 25.09
C CYS A 19 8.11 -14.90 25.84
N ASP A 20 9.27 -14.32 26.07
CA ASP A 20 9.40 -12.92 26.49
C ASP A 20 8.68 -12.05 25.46
N LYS A 21 7.63 -11.37 25.92
CA LYS A 21 7.02 -10.31 25.17
C LYS A 21 7.95 -9.11 25.30
N ASP A 22 8.79 -8.89 24.28
CA ASP A 22 9.36 -7.58 24.06
C ASP A 22 8.21 -6.61 23.77
N GLU A 23 7.80 -5.89 24.80
CA GLU A 23 6.93 -4.72 24.68
C GLU A 23 7.72 -3.59 24.00
N ASN A 24 7.92 -3.70 22.70
CA ASN A 24 8.24 -2.55 21.89
C ASN A 24 6.91 -1.95 21.44
N ASN A 25 6.45 -0.96 22.23
CA ASN A 25 5.30 -0.11 21.94
C ASN A 25 5.58 0.71 20.67
N ASN A 26 5.48 0.07 19.52
CA ASN A 26 5.20 0.72 18.26
C ASN A 26 3.83 0.18 17.80
N SER A 27 2.78 0.76 18.41
CA SER A 27 1.39 0.42 18.14
C SER A 27 0.98 0.90 16.74
N ASN A 28 1.55 0.28 15.70
CA ASN A 28 0.87 0.19 14.43
C ASN A 28 -0.27 -0.81 14.64
N ASN A 29 -1.41 -0.30 15.10
CA ASN A 29 -2.67 -1.03 15.10
C ASN A 29 -3.01 -1.33 13.63
N PHE A 30 -2.43 -2.39 13.09
CA PHE A 30 -2.96 -3.04 11.91
C PHE A 30 -4.36 -3.51 12.28
N ALA A 31 -5.37 -2.88 11.73
CA ALA A 31 -6.72 -3.41 11.80
C ALA A 31 -6.65 -4.82 11.21
N THR A 32 -6.67 -5.81 12.09
CA THR A 32 -6.52 -7.22 11.77
C THR A 32 -7.52 -7.61 10.67
N GLY A 33 -7.02 -8.11 9.56
CA GLY A 33 -7.81 -8.78 8.56
C GLY A 33 -8.29 -7.94 7.36
N ILE A 34 -7.74 -6.74 7.12
CA ILE A 34 -8.33 -5.84 6.13
C ILE A 34 -7.58 -5.78 4.79
N VAL A 35 -6.27 -5.80 4.77
CA VAL A 35 -5.46 -5.76 3.54
C VAL A 35 -4.25 -6.66 3.72
N GLU A 36 -3.99 -7.53 2.74
CA GLU A 36 -2.70 -8.21 2.64
C GLU A 36 -1.67 -7.17 2.20
N LEU A 37 -0.78 -6.82 3.10
CA LEU A 37 0.25 -5.82 2.87
C LEU A 37 1.59 -6.49 2.54
N PRO A 38 2.40 -5.91 1.65
CA PRO A 38 3.79 -6.29 1.52
C PRO A 38 4.53 -6.16 2.86
N ALA A 39 5.55 -6.99 3.06
CA ALA A 39 6.44 -6.85 4.21
C ALA A 39 7.07 -5.46 4.21
N LEU A 40 7.08 -4.81 5.37
CA LEU A 40 7.72 -3.51 5.56
C LEU A 40 9.23 -3.67 5.53
N ARG A 41 9.91 -2.78 4.85
CA ARG A 41 11.36 -2.74 4.84
C ARG A 41 11.94 -2.21 6.15
N ASN A 42 11.19 -1.32 6.84
CA ASN A 42 11.56 -0.73 8.12
C ASN A 42 12.94 -0.02 8.11
N GLY A 43 13.32 0.59 6.98
CA GLY A 43 14.52 1.41 6.88
C GLY A 43 14.38 2.73 7.66
N ALA A 44 15.49 3.35 8.06
CA ALA A 44 15.48 4.59 8.85
C ALA A 44 14.72 5.76 8.20
N ASN A 45 14.59 5.74 6.87
CA ASN A 45 13.85 6.75 6.11
C ASN A 45 12.45 6.28 5.68
N ASP A 46 12.09 5.04 5.96
CA ASP A 46 10.81 4.48 5.58
C ASP A 46 9.74 4.83 6.62
N VAL A 47 8.56 5.17 6.16
CA VAL A 47 7.38 5.35 6.99
C VAL A 47 6.22 4.58 6.39
N PHE A 48 5.47 3.92 7.25
CA PHE A 48 4.21 3.29 6.88
C PHE A 48 3.07 4.26 7.18
N VAL A 49 2.22 4.51 6.19
CA VAL A 49 1.05 5.39 6.29
C VAL A 49 -0.18 4.66 5.77
N THR A 50 -1.30 4.84 6.47
CA THR A 50 -2.62 4.42 5.99
C THR A 50 -3.55 5.61 5.99
N HIS A 51 -4.14 5.89 4.83
CA HIS A 51 -5.22 6.85 4.67
C HIS A 51 -6.57 6.18 4.89
N TYR A 52 -7.45 6.88 5.55
CA TYR A 52 -8.79 6.42 5.91
C TYR A 52 -9.84 7.44 5.49
N THR A 53 -11.07 6.98 5.42
CA THR A 53 -12.27 7.83 5.39
C THR A 53 -13.33 7.25 6.32
N THR A 54 -14.35 8.03 6.62
CA THR A 54 -15.60 7.52 7.19
C THR A 54 -16.60 7.30 6.07
N PHE A 55 -16.98 6.05 5.84
CA PHE A 55 -17.94 5.69 4.80
C PHE A 55 -19.04 4.82 5.42
N ASN A 56 -20.31 5.23 5.27
CA ASN A 56 -21.47 4.60 5.90
C ASN A 56 -21.31 4.41 7.42
N GLY A 57 -20.75 5.42 8.10
CA GLY A 57 -20.52 5.40 9.56
C GLY A 57 -19.37 4.51 10.02
N GLN A 58 -18.60 3.92 9.12
CA GLN A 58 -17.47 3.05 9.44
C GLN A 58 -16.15 3.67 8.96
N LYS A 59 -15.07 3.44 9.72
CA LYS A 59 -13.72 3.78 9.29
C LYS A 59 -13.25 2.79 8.23
N VAL A 60 -13.03 3.26 7.01
CA VAL A 60 -12.64 2.46 5.85
C VAL A 60 -11.27 2.89 5.35
N THR A 61 -10.39 1.94 5.08
CA THR A 61 -9.07 2.21 4.49
C THR A 61 -9.24 2.68 3.03
N SER A 62 -8.66 3.83 2.71
CA SER A 62 -8.50 4.31 1.34
C SER A 62 -7.38 3.56 0.64
N PHE A 63 -6.16 3.74 1.11
CA PHE A 63 -4.97 2.98 0.73
C PHE A 63 -3.90 3.06 1.82
N SER A 64 -2.96 2.12 1.78
CA SER A 64 -1.76 2.12 2.62
C SER A 64 -0.52 2.23 1.76
N MET A 65 0.57 2.76 2.31
CA MET A 65 1.84 2.87 1.60
C MET A 65 3.03 2.70 2.54
N GLU A 66 4.13 2.19 2.01
CA GLU A 66 5.46 2.37 2.58
C GLU A 66 6.18 3.44 1.76
N TYR A 67 6.51 4.54 2.40
CA TYR A 67 7.09 5.73 1.78
C TYR A 67 8.54 5.93 2.20
N ASP A 68 9.44 6.06 1.23
CA ASP A 68 10.85 6.40 1.46
C ASP A 68 11.04 7.92 1.43
N LYS A 69 11.22 8.52 2.60
CA LYS A 69 11.43 9.97 2.75
C LYS A 69 12.70 10.45 2.06
N SER A 70 13.73 9.61 1.99
CA SER A 70 15.01 9.98 1.35
C SER A 70 14.91 9.98 -0.19
N LYS A 71 13.98 9.22 -0.74
CA LYS A 71 13.72 9.11 -2.18
C LYS A 71 12.47 9.85 -2.62
N LYS A 72 11.75 10.42 -1.68
CA LYS A 72 10.48 11.15 -1.92
C LYS A 72 9.54 10.33 -2.83
N HIS A 73 9.36 9.06 -2.50
CA HIS A 73 8.60 8.13 -3.34
C HIS A 73 8.06 6.96 -2.52
N SER A 74 6.83 6.55 -2.82
CA SER A 74 6.26 5.32 -2.26
C SER A 74 6.94 4.09 -2.86
N ARG A 75 7.41 3.18 -2.02
CA ARG A 75 7.90 1.86 -2.46
C ARG A 75 6.78 1.05 -3.07
N TRP A 76 5.64 1.11 -2.39
CA TRP A 76 4.40 0.50 -2.84
C TRP A 76 3.20 1.26 -2.25
N ILE A 77 2.07 1.12 -2.92
CA ILE A 77 0.74 1.49 -2.43
C ILE A 77 -0.14 0.26 -2.51
N ALA A 78 -0.86 -0.03 -1.41
CA ALA A 78 -1.76 -1.16 -1.29
C ALA A 78 -3.18 -0.68 -1.02
N PHE A 79 -4.15 -1.28 -1.70
CA PHE A 79 -5.57 -1.02 -1.53
C PHE A 79 -6.39 -2.25 -1.91
N ARG A 80 -7.68 -2.21 -1.70
CA ARG A 80 -8.56 -3.33 -2.07
C ARG A 80 -9.83 -2.86 -2.74
N PHE A 81 -10.43 -3.78 -3.46
CA PHE A 81 -11.82 -3.75 -3.88
C PHE A 81 -12.58 -4.81 -3.11
N ASP A 82 -13.56 -4.38 -2.36
CA ASP A 82 -14.53 -5.22 -1.65
C ASP A 82 -15.93 -4.63 -1.83
N ASN A 83 -16.91 -5.16 -1.13
CA ASN A 83 -18.28 -4.69 -1.26
C ASN A 83 -18.50 -3.19 -0.99
N GLN A 84 -17.67 -2.57 -0.15
CA GLN A 84 -17.71 -1.14 0.14
C GLN A 84 -16.89 -0.33 -0.86
N THR A 85 -15.63 -0.73 -1.06
CA THR A 85 -14.63 0.09 -1.76
C THR A 85 -14.69 -0.02 -3.29
N LYS A 86 -15.44 -0.98 -3.84
CA LYS A 86 -15.69 -1.12 -5.28
C LYS A 86 -16.71 -0.13 -5.86
N GLN A 87 -17.44 0.58 -5.00
CA GLN A 87 -18.54 1.45 -5.41
C GLN A 87 -18.03 2.67 -6.20
N GLN A 88 -18.90 3.21 -7.04
CA GLN A 88 -18.63 4.38 -7.90
C GLN A 88 -19.69 5.44 -7.63
N ASN A 89 -19.59 6.10 -6.47
CA ASN A 89 -20.56 7.09 -6.00
C ASN A 89 -20.21 8.52 -6.43
N VAL A 90 -18.97 8.74 -6.88
CA VAL A 90 -18.46 10.05 -7.31
C VAL A 90 -17.70 9.92 -8.62
N SER A 91 -17.60 11.01 -9.36
CA SER A 91 -16.68 11.16 -10.48
C SER A 91 -15.28 11.53 -9.99
N ARG A 92 -14.29 11.44 -10.89
CA ARG A 92 -12.93 11.96 -10.65
C ARG A 92 -13.01 13.40 -10.11
N SER A 93 -12.24 13.69 -9.06
CA SER A 93 -12.09 15.04 -8.54
C SER A 93 -11.36 15.94 -9.54
N ASP A 94 -11.77 17.20 -9.58
CA ASP A 94 -11.08 18.28 -10.29
C ASP A 94 -10.10 19.02 -9.36
N GLU A 95 -9.99 18.58 -8.10
CA GLU A 95 -9.08 19.17 -7.12
C GLU A 95 -7.63 19.09 -7.58
N PRO A 96 -6.80 20.09 -7.28
CA PRO A 96 -5.40 20.07 -7.64
C PRO A 96 -4.65 18.98 -6.88
N PHE A 97 -3.54 18.54 -7.45
CA PHE A 97 -2.59 17.71 -6.74
C PHE A 97 -1.99 18.47 -5.57
N ASP A 98 -1.90 17.83 -4.41
CA ASP A 98 -1.50 18.49 -3.17
C ASP A 98 -0.50 17.63 -2.36
N ALA A 99 0.08 18.27 -1.34
CA ALA A 99 0.92 17.59 -0.37
C ALA A 99 0.08 16.65 0.50
N ASP A 100 0.64 15.47 0.78
CA ASP A 100 0.05 14.53 1.72
C ASP A 100 0.22 15.04 3.16
N PRO A 101 -0.87 15.26 3.91
CA PRO A 101 -0.76 15.77 5.28
C PRO A 101 -0.06 14.78 6.25
N ALA A 102 0.02 13.50 5.90
CA ALA A 102 0.69 12.48 6.73
C ALA A 102 2.22 12.51 6.62
N ILE A 103 2.79 13.21 5.63
CA ILE A 103 4.23 13.28 5.37
C ILE A 103 4.67 14.74 5.39
N GLY A 104 5.74 15.06 6.11
CA GLY A 104 6.29 16.42 6.09
C GLY A 104 6.63 16.89 4.66
N SER A 105 6.26 18.13 4.31
CA SER A 105 6.35 18.67 2.95
C SER A 105 7.77 18.61 2.37
N GLN A 106 8.80 18.74 3.22
CA GLN A 106 10.23 18.64 2.82
C GLN A 106 10.60 17.25 2.29
N TYR A 107 9.83 16.22 2.62
CA TYR A 107 10.04 14.83 2.19
C TYR A 107 9.17 14.42 1.01
N GLN A 108 8.41 15.34 0.41
CA GLN A 108 7.53 15.06 -0.71
C GLN A 108 8.05 15.65 -2.02
N ARG A 109 7.53 15.13 -3.11
CA ARG A 109 7.64 15.77 -4.43
C ARG A 109 6.69 16.96 -4.50
N VAL A 110 6.94 17.81 -5.48
CA VAL A 110 6.11 18.98 -5.78
C VAL A 110 5.74 18.99 -7.28
N GLN A 111 4.81 19.83 -7.67
CA GLN A 111 4.36 19.98 -9.06
C GLN A 111 5.53 20.12 -10.07
N ALA A 112 6.57 20.84 -9.70
CA ALA A 112 7.72 21.11 -10.57
C ALA A 112 8.58 19.86 -10.87
N ASP A 113 8.41 18.79 -10.10
CA ASP A 113 9.15 17.53 -10.28
C ASP A 113 8.58 16.67 -11.43
N PHE A 114 7.53 17.12 -12.11
CA PHE A 114 6.83 16.37 -13.14
C PHE A 114 6.82 17.10 -14.49
N GLY A 115 5.73 17.61 -14.97
CA GLY A 115 5.49 18.12 -16.32
C GLY A 115 6.64 18.85 -17.00
N LYS A 116 7.28 19.81 -16.32
CA LYS A 116 8.46 20.53 -16.83
C LYS A 116 9.68 19.62 -17.01
N GLN A 117 9.70 18.46 -16.37
CA GLN A 117 10.75 17.45 -16.47
C GLN A 117 10.44 16.36 -17.53
N GLY A 118 9.32 16.49 -18.25
CA GLY A 118 8.90 15.54 -19.29
C GLY A 118 8.26 14.26 -18.75
N TYR A 119 7.73 14.30 -17.54
CA TYR A 119 7.04 13.19 -16.89
C TYR A 119 5.63 13.61 -16.44
N ASP A 120 4.69 12.67 -16.58
CA ASP A 120 3.36 12.81 -15.99
C ASP A 120 3.41 12.54 -14.48
N ARG A 121 2.43 13.07 -13.76
CA ARG A 121 2.09 12.65 -12.41
C ARG A 121 1.32 11.34 -12.51
N GLY A 122 2.07 10.25 -12.65
CA GLY A 122 1.49 8.91 -12.76
C GLY A 122 1.01 8.42 -11.40
N HIS A 123 -0.26 8.09 -11.30
CA HIS A 123 -0.84 7.53 -10.09
C HIS A 123 -0.32 6.11 -9.85
N LEU A 124 -0.06 5.77 -8.58
CA LEU A 124 0.07 4.38 -8.15
C LEU A 124 -1.32 3.81 -7.79
N CYS A 125 -2.07 4.44 -6.89
CA CYS A 125 -3.50 4.20 -6.72
C CYS A 125 -4.26 5.17 -7.62
N ALA A 126 -4.88 4.70 -8.70
CA ALA A 126 -5.57 5.56 -9.65
C ALA A 126 -6.79 6.23 -9.02
N SER A 127 -7.14 7.44 -9.48
CA SER A 127 -8.37 8.11 -9.07
C SER A 127 -9.59 7.21 -9.29
N ALA A 128 -9.65 6.50 -10.43
CA ALA A 128 -10.72 5.56 -10.71
C ALA A 128 -10.74 4.31 -9.81
N ASP A 129 -9.69 4.03 -9.05
CA ASP A 129 -9.69 2.96 -8.05
C ASP A 129 -10.48 3.36 -6.79
N ARG A 130 -10.67 4.65 -6.52
CA ARG A 130 -11.23 5.23 -5.29
C ARG A 130 -12.40 6.17 -5.58
N LEU A 131 -13.52 5.63 -6.11
CA LEU A 131 -14.72 6.41 -6.44
C LEU A 131 -15.88 6.22 -5.44
N TYR A 132 -15.65 5.53 -4.32
CA TYR A 132 -16.74 5.28 -3.36
C TYR A 132 -17.05 6.48 -2.47
N SER A 133 -16.13 7.45 -2.29
CA SER A 133 -16.42 8.75 -1.68
C SER A 133 -15.52 9.85 -2.26
N ARG A 134 -15.93 11.11 -2.09
CA ARG A 134 -15.18 12.29 -2.55
C ARG A 134 -13.82 12.36 -1.87
N GLU A 135 -13.77 12.23 -0.55
CA GLU A 135 -12.54 12.29 0.25
C GLU A 135 -11.47 11.29 -0.22
N VAL A 136 -11.84 10.02 -0.42
CA VAL A 136 -10.86 9.02 -0.86
C VAL A 136 -10.40 9.24 -2.30
N ASN A 137 -11.24 9.84 -3.13
CA ASN A 137 -10.85 10.21 -4.48
C ASN A 137 -9.83 11.36 -4.45
N GLU A 138 -10.02 12.36 -3.61
CA GLU A 138 -9.09 13.48 -3.40
C GLU A 138 -7.76 13.00 -2.82
N GLN A 139 -7.75 12.06 -1.89
CA GLN A 139 -6.52 11.45 -1.36
C GLN A 139 -5.65 10.82 -2.45
N THR A 140 -6.24 10.34 -3.56
CA THR A 140 -5.44 9.80 -4.67
C THR A 140 -4.58 10.84 -5.37
N PHE A 141 -4.82 12.13 -5.16
CA PHE A 141 -4.05 13.23 -5.77
C PHE A 141 -2.89 13.73 -4.90
N TYR A 142 -2.65 13.11 -3.75
CA TYR A 142 -1.45 13.41 -2.95
C TYR A 142 -0.16 13.09 -3.72
N TYR A 143 0.85 13.98 -3.62
CA TYR A 143 2.15 13.75 -4.26
C TYR A 143 2.86 12.47 -3.80
N THR A 144 2.54 11.95 -2.62
CA THR A 144 3.03 10.65 -2.14
C THR A 144 2.51 9.47 -2.96
N ASN A 145 1.37 9.63 -3.62
CA ASN A 145 0.78 8.66 -4.55
C ASN A 145 1.30 8.82 -6.00
N MET A 146 2.13 9.83 -6.26
CA MET A 146 2.60 10.16 -7.61
C MET A 146 3.98 9.60 -7.89
N SER A 147 4.15 9.04 -9.08
CA SER A 147 5.41 8.60 -9.63
C SER A 147 5.69 9.27 -10.98
N PRO A 148 6.93 9.64 -11.31
CA PRO A 148 7.26 10.22 -12.61
C PRO A 148 7.16 9.16 -13.71
N GLN A 149 6.08 9.17 -14.45
CA GLN A 149 5.82 8.24 -15.55
C GLN A 149 5.95 8.94 -16.91
N ARG A 150 6.51 8.27 -17.91
CA ARG A 150 6.48 8.78 -19.28
C ARG A 150 5.04 8.76 -19.81
N ASN A 151 4.64 9.80 -20.52
CA ASN A 151 3.27 9.92 -21.04
C ASN A 151 2.79 8.67 -21.78
N LYS A 152 3.55 8.18 -22.77
CA LYS A 152 3.17 6.96 -23.52
C LYS A 152 3.01 5.71 -22.64
N PHE A 153 3.69 5.63 -21.51
CA PHE A 153 3.51 4.55 -20.55
C PHE A 153 2.27 4.80 -19.69
N ASN A 154 2.15 5.99 -19.11
CA ASN A 154 1.05 6.38 -18.23
C ASN A 154 -0.32 6.28 -18.93
N THR A 155 -0.45 6.87 -20.13
CA THR A 155 -1.70 6.87 -20.89
C THR A 155 -1.89 5.63 -21.77
N GLY A 156 -0.90 4.75 -21.86
CA GLY A 156 -0.90 3.52 -22.63
C GLY A 156 -1.10 2.28 -21.77
N ILE A 157 -0.04 1.45 -21.67
CA ILE A 157 -0.14 0.15 -21.01
C ILE A 157 -0.53 0.25 -19.53
N TRP A 158 -0.05 1.28 -18.81
CA TRP A 158 -0.41 1.45 -17.40
C TRP A 158 -1.91 1.71 -17.22
N LEU A 159 -2.48 2.62 -18.00
CA LEU A 159 -3.92 2.90 -18.02
C LEU A 159 -4.73 1.65 -18.40
N THR A 160 -4.26 0.85 -19.36
CA THR A 160 -4.92 -0.41 -19.75
C THR A 160 -4.94 -1.40 -18.60
N LEU A 161 -3.82 -1.58 -17.88
CA LEU A 161 -3.74 -2.46 -16.72
C LEU A 161 -4.62 -1.95 -15.57
N GLU A 162 -4.67 -0.65 -15.32
CA GLU A 162 -5.58 -0.05 -14.34
C GLU A 162 -7.03 -0.37 -14.65
N GLY A 163 -7.45 -0.18 -15.91
CA GLY A 163 -8.81 -0.52 -16.36
C GLY A 163 -9.15 -1.99 -16.13
N GLN A 164 -8.20 -2.90 -16.38
CA GLN A 164 -8.39 -4.33 -16.15
C GLN A 164 -8.53 -4.66 -14.65
N VAL A 165 -7.68 -4.09 -13.79
CA VAL A 165 -7.75 -4.24 -12.33
C VAL A 165 -9.09 -3.71 -11.80
N GLN A 166 -9.54 -2.56 -12.27
CA GLN A 166 -10.82 -1.97 -11.92
C GLN A 166 -12.00 -2.86 -12.36
N SER A 167 -11.93 -3.44 -13.54
CA SER A 167 -12.95 -4.38 -14.03
C SER A 167 -13.06 -5.60 -13.09
N TRP A 168 -11.95 -6.23 -12.75
CA TRP A 168 -11.91 -7.36 -11.82
C TRP A 168 -12.39 -6.96 -10.42
N GLY A 169 -11.90 -5.83 -9.88
CA GLY A 169 -12.28 -5.34 -8.56
C GLY A 169 -13.77 -5.04 -8.44
N ARG A 170 -14.38 -4.44 -9.46
CA ARG A 170 -15.82 -4.14 -9.47
C ARG A 170 -16.69 -5.38 -9.66
N SER A 171 -16.15 -6.45 -10.25
CA SER A 171 -16.86 -7.73 -10.40
C SER A 171 -16.86 -8.58 -9.12
N CYS A 172 -16.11 -8.21 -8.07
CA CYS A 172 -16.16 -8.88 -6.77
C CYS A 172 -17.60 -8.99 -6.25
N THR A 173 -17.98 -10.16 -5.74
CA THR A 173 -19.25 -10.34 -5.02
C THR A 173 -19.21 -9.65 -3.65
N SER A 174 -20.26 -9.78 -2.85
CA SER A 174 -20.29 -9.18 -1.50
C SER A 174 -19.29 -9.82 -0.52
N SER A 175 -18.85 -11.05 -0.80
CA SER A 175 -17.89 -11.80 0.04
C SER A 175 -16.48 -11.84 -0.53
N ASP A 176 -16.28 -11.36 -1.78
CA ASP A 176 -14.98 -11.40 -2.43
C ASP A 176 -14.17 -10.14 -2.11
N THR A 177 -12.85 -10.26 -2.20
CA THR A 177 -11.93 -9.11 -2.09
C THR A 177 -10.79 -9.27 -3.09
N LEU A 178 -10.54 -8.23 -3.88
CA LEU A 178 -9.34 -8.10 -4.67
C LEU A 178 -8.37 -7.14 -3.97
N TYR A 179 -7.29 -7.67 -3.45
CA TYR A 179 -6.17 -6.88 -2.92
C TYR A 179 -5.23 -6.49 -4.06
N VAL A 180 -4.77 -5.25 -4.05
CA VAL A 180 -3.96 -4.67 -5.11
C VAL A 180 -2.77 -3.97 -4.48
N VAL A 181 -1.57 -4.27 -4.99
CA VAL A 181 -0.34 -3.54 -4.65
C VAL A 181 0.27 -3.02 -5.94
N LYS A 182 0.58 -1.74 -5.97
CA LYS A 182 1.27 -1.10 -7.11
C LYS A 182 2.51 -0.38 -6.64
N GLY A 183 3.55 -0.36 -7.45
CA GLY A 183 4.78 0.36 -7.13
C GLY A 183 5.69 0.58 -8.32
N GLY A 184 6.70 1.43 -8.08
CA GLY A 184 7.82 1.67 -9.00
C GLY A 184 9.13 1.25 -8.35
N THR A 185 10.07 0.75 -9.13
CA THR A 185 11.36 0.29 -8.62
C THR A 185 12.27 1.47 -8.27
N ILE A 186 12.62 1.62 -7.00
CA ILE A 186 13.47 2.71 -6.50
C ILE A 186 14.63 2.23 -5.63
N ASP A 187 14.81 0.92 -5.45
CA ASP A 187 15.76 0.38 -4.47
C ASP A 187 17.17 0.20 -5.01
N LYS A 188 17.31 -0.32 -6.22
CA LYS A 188 18.58 -0.63 -6.85
C LYS A 188 18.88 0.34 -7.99
N GLU A 189 20.14 0.74 -8.15
CA GLU A 189 20.57 1.69 -9.19
C GLU A 189 20.26 1.19 -10.61
N ASP A 190 20.40 -0.09 -10.88
CA ASP A 190 20.08 -0.71 -12.16
C ASP A 190 18.58 -0.69 -12.47
N GLN A 191 17.75 -0.49 -11.45
CA GLN A 191 16.28 -0.37 -11.54
C GLN A 191 15.79 1.08 -11.54
N ILE A 192 16.70 2.05 -11.48
CA ILE A 192 16.42 3.47 -11.59
C ILE A 192 16.80 3.92 -13.01
N ARG A 193 15.91 4.64 -13.68
CA ARG A 193 16.15 5.20 -15.02
C ARG A 193 17.03 6.44 -14.98
N GLY A 194 16.96 7.21 -13.90
CA GLY A 194 17.62 8.49 -13.70
C GLY A 194 16.98 9.23 -12.53
N TYR A 195 17.26 10.50 -12.42
CA TYR A 195 16.82 11.34 -11.31
C TYR A 195 16.28 12.67 -11.83
N ILE A 196 15.17 13.14 -11.27
CA ILE A 196 14.62 14.46 -11.59
C ILE A 196 15.64 15.54 -11.23
N SER A 197 15.96 16.42 -12.18
CA SER A 197 16.92 17.51 -12.01
C SER A 197 18.29 17.07 -11.45
N ASN A 198 18.70 15.82 -11.71
CA ASN A 198 19.90 15.16 -11.15
C ASN A 198 19.89 15.07 -9.61
N ASP A 199 18.75 15.28 -8.95
CA ASP A 199 18.57 15.13 -7.51
C ASP A 199 18.36 13.66 -7.14
N ARG A 200 19.35 13.05 -6.50
CA ARG A 200 19.33 11.62 -6.13
C ARG A 200 18.22 11.27 -5.13
N SER A 201 17.62 12.26 -4.46
CA SER A 201 16.42 12.06 -3.65
C SER A 201 15.12 11.93 -4.48
N LYS A 202 15.21 12.04 -5.82
CA LYS A 202 14.05 12.02 -6.73
C LYS A 202 14.22 11.00 -7.85
N PRO A 203 14.36 9.71 -7.54
CA PRO A 203 14.54 8.67 -8.54
C PRO A 203 13.33 8.59 -9.50
N ILE A 204 13.63 8.21 -10.74
CA ILE A 204 12.65 7.87 -11.76
C ILE A 204 12.69 6.34 -11.90
N PRO A 205 11.62 5.62 -11.53
CA PRO A 205 11.58 4.18 -11.67
C PRO A 205 11.84 3.72 -13.12
N ARG A 206 12.59 2.66 -13.28
CA ARG A 206 12.76 2.01 -14.59
C ARG A 206 11.59 1.07 -14.88
N TYR A 207 11.07 0.40 -13.85
CA TYR A 207 10.01 -0.57 -13.94
C TYR A 207 8.88 -0.23 -12.97
N TYR A 208 7.67 -0.66 -13.34
CA TYR A 208 6.47 -0.58 -12.52
C TYR A 208 5.84 -1.96 -12.43
N TYR A 209 5.15 -2.22 -11.35
CA TYR A 209 4.48 -3.49 -11.14
C TYR A 209 3.09 -3.30 -10.53
N MET A 210 2.24 -4.28 -10.76
CA MET A 210 0.99 -4.51 -10.04
C MET A 210 1.00 -5.95 -9.55
N ALA A 211 0.75 -6.16 -8.25
CA ALA A 211 0.55 -7.47 -7.65
C ALA A 211 -0.90 -7.56 -7.18
N LEU A 212 -1.53 -8.68 -7.45
CA LEU A 212 -2.94 -8.89 -7.17
C LEU A 212 -3.09 -10.18 -6.35
N LEU A 213 -3.95 -10.11 -5.32
CA LEU A 213 -4.35 -11.26 -4.54
C LEU A 213 -5.87 -11.28 -4.46
N PHE A 214 -6.50 -12.34 -4.95
CA PHE A 214 -7.94 -12.48 -4.94
C PHE A 214 -8.38 -13.43 -3.82
N LYS A 215 -9.22 -12.93 -2.91
CA LYS A 215 -9.90 -13.71 -1.89
C LYS A 215 -11.34 -13.96 -2.32
N LYS A 216 -11.72 -15.22 -2.48
CA LYS A 216 -13.08 -15.64 -2.82
C LYS A 216 -13.79 -16.16 -1.57
N GLY A 217 -14.75 -15.40 -1.06
CA GLY A 217 -15.35 -15.70 0.23
C GLY A 217 -14.29 -15.73 1.33
N ASP A 218 -14.13 -16.86 2.02
CA ASP A 218 -13.13 -17.02 3.09
C ASP A 218 -11.83 -17.70 2.64
N SER A 219 -11.66 -17.96 1.33
CA SER A 219 -10.50 -18.67 0.75
C SER A 219 -9.66 -17.75 -0.14
N PHE A 220 -8.33 -17.98 -0.14
CA PHE A 220 -7.39 -17.36 -1.07
C PHE A 220 -7.09 -18.27 -2.24
#